data_1fab64ad584e4eab466a6879306051f1
#
_entry.id   1fab64ad584e4eab466a6879306051f1
#
_cell.length_a   1.000
_cell.length_b   1.000
_cell.length_c   1.000
_cell.angle_alpha   90.00
_cell.angle_beta   90.00
_cell.angle_gamma   90.00
#
_symmetry.space_group_name_H-M   'P 1'
#
loop_
_entity.id
_entity.type
_entity.pdbx_description
1 polymer ?
#
loop_
_entity_poly.entity_id
_entity_poly.type
_entity_poly.pdbx_seq_one_letter_code
_entity_poly.pdbx_strand_id
1 'polypeptide(L)'
;STPALGQAPGVPPEHPTLPSLLQGAGYRTALIGKWHLGYPPAFGPLPSGYAEFFGPMSGGVDYFTHCTSAGHHDLYLGEQSHTEEGYLTDLLSQRAVDYVNRMATQDAPFLLSLHYTAPHWPWETRDDQALSQEVKSNLFHLHGGNIHQYRRMIHHMDEGIGWLVEALRANGQLDNTLIVFTSDNGGERFSDNWPLVGGKMDLTEGGIRVPWIAHWPAAIRAGGDSAQLCMTMDWSATMLDAAGVAAHPDYPLDGVSLLSVLRDAG
;
A
#
# COMPACT_ATOMS: atom_id res chain seq x y z
N SER A 1 -0.22 -25.77 -14.63
CA SER A 1 -1.62 -25.33 -14.54
C SER A 1 -1.67 -24.24 -13.49
N THR A 2 -2.04 -23.04 -13.88
CA THR A 2 -2.34 -21.95 -12.93
C THR A 2 -3.48 -22.42 -12.04
N PRO A 3 -3.37 -22.34 -10.70
CA PRO A 3 -4.50 -22.64 -9.82
C PRO A 3 -5.72 -21.82 -10.25
N ALA A 4 -6.90 -22.40 -10.17
CA ALA A 4 -8.12 -21.66 -10.40
C ALA A 4 -8.21 -20.51 -9.36
N LEU A 5 -8.79 -19.38 -9.75
CA LEU A 5 -9.07 -18.27 -8.82
C LEU A 5 -9.79 -18.84 -7.59
N GLY A 6 -9.28 -18.56 -6.41
CA GLY A 6 -9.78 -19.11 -5.14
C GLY A 6 -9.08 -20.37 -4.65
N GLN A 7 -8.15 -20.96 -5.42
CA GLN A 7 -7.32 -22.11 -5.01
C GLN A 7 -5.83 -21.76 -4.82
N ALA A 8 -5.42 -20.53 -5.19
CA ALA A 8 -4.07 -20.07 -4.91
C ALA A 8 -3.90 -19.90 -3.39
N PRO A 9 -2.76 -20.32 -2.83
CA PRO A 9 -2.47 -20.07 -1.43
C PRO A 9 -2.45 -18.57 -1.14
N GLY A 10 -2.90 -18.18 0.03
CA GLY A 10 -2.95 -16.80 0.51
C GLY A 10 -2.73 -16.75 2.01
N VAL A 11 -2.90 -15.57 2.59
CA VAL A 11 -2.87 -15.44 4.04
C VAL A 11 -4.09 -16.15 4.64
N PRO A 12 -3.89 -17.16 5.51
CA PRO A 12 -5.00 -17.85 6.13
C PRO A 12 -5.85 -16.87 6.97
N PRO A 13 -7.18 -16.87 6.82
CA PRO A 13 -8.05 -15.92 7.51
C PRO A 13 -8.07 -16.08 9.03
N GLU A 14 -7.72 -17.26 9.52
CA GLU A 14 -7.56 -17.54 10.96
C GLU A 14 -6.27 -16.95 11.56
N HIS A 15 -5.30 -16.60 10.74
CA HIS A 15 -4.06 -15.97 11.21
C HIS A 15 -4.35 -14.49 11.56
N PRO A 16 -4.06 -14.04 12.80
CA PRO A 16 -4.28 -12.65 13.18
C PRO A 16 -3.37 -11.72 12.36
N THR A 17 -3.98 -10.69 11.80
CA THR A 17 -3.31 -9.66 11.02
C THR A 17 -3.40 -8.33 11.75
N LEU A 18 -2.56 -7.35 11.39
CA LEU A 18 -2.66 -6.00 11.92
C LEU A 18 -4.09 -5.42 11.79
N PRO A 19 -4.74 -5.44 10.60
CA PRO A 19 -6.10 -4.93 10.49
C PRO A 19 -7.12 -5.72 11.34
N SER A 20 -7.00 -7.04 11.46
CA SER A 20 -7.94 -7.81 12.28
C SER A 20 -7.83 -7.50 13.79
N LEU A 21 -6.60 -7.31 14.30
CA LEU A 21 -6.36 -6.93 15.69
C LEU A 21 -6.87 -5.51 15.97
N LEU A 22 -6.61 -4.56 15.09
CA LEU A 22 -7.11 -3.19 15.22
C LEU A 22 -8.64 -3.12 15.09
N GLN A 23 -9.24 -3.89 14.15
CA GLN A 23 -10.69 -3.99 14.02
C GLN A 23 -11.33 -4.53 15.31
N GLY A 24 -10.72 -5.56 15.90
CA GLY A 24 -11.15 -6.09 17.21
C GLY A 24 -11.06 -5.08 18.36
N ALA A 25 -10.18 -4.08 18.24
CA ALA A 25 -10.04 -2.96 19.16
C ALA A 25 -10.92 -1.74 18.81
N GLY A 26 -11.83 -1.85 17.83
CA GLY A 26 -12.79 -0.82 17.47
C GLY A 26 -12.34 0.13 16.35
N TYR A 27 -11.20 -0.12 15.73
CA TYR A 27 -10.77 0.66 14.56
C TYR A 27 -11.63 0.37 13.33
N ARG A 28 -11.88 1.37 12.51
CA ARG A 28 -12.35 1.22 11.14
C ARG A 28 -11.15 0.89 10.25
N THR A 29 -11.24 -0.15 9.44
CA THR A 29 -10.10 -0.65 8.66
C THR A 29 -10.42 -0.65 7.17
N ALA A 30 -9.55 -0.08 6.37
CA ALA A 30 -9.68 -0.10 4.91
C ALA A 30 -8.34 -0.41 4.24
N LEU A 31 -8.40 -1.20 3.17
CA LEU A 31 -7.33 -1.33 2.19
C LEU A 31 -7.78 -0.68 0.88
N ILE A 32 -7.01 0.27 0.42
CA ILE A 32 -7.18 0.92 -0.88
C ILE A 32 -5.91 0.68 -1.70
N GLY A 33 -6.02 -0.08 -2.78
CA GLY A 33 -4.89 -0.45 -3.62
C GLY A 33 -4.63 -1.95 -3.72
N LYS A 34 -3.40 -2.31 -4.06
CA LYS A 34 -2.97 -3.69 -4.34
C LYS A 34 -3.04 -4.58 -3.11
N TRP A 35 -3.66 -5.78 -3.27
CA TRP A 35 -3.68 -6.81 -2.25
C TRP A 35 -2.51 -7.80 -2.36
N HIS A 36 -2.45 -8.58 -3.41
CA HIS A 36 -1.41 -9.56 -3.78
C HIS A 36 -1.13 -10.68 -2.76
N LEU A 37 -2.07 -10.97 -1.85
CA LEU A 37 -1.93 -11.99 -0.80
C LEU A 37 -3.00 -13.09 -0.88
N GLY A 38 -3.55 -13.31 -2.07
CA GLY A 38 -4.56 -14.33 -2.34
C GLY A 38 -5.82 -13.75 -2.96
N TYR A 39 -6.86 -14.57 -3.07
CA TYR A 39 -8.10 -14.22 -3.75
C TYR A 39 -9.35 -14.60 -2.93
N PRO A 40 -10.46 -13.85 -3.10
CA PRO A 40 -11.74 -14.25 -2.53
C PRO A 40 -12.19 -15.64 -3.02
N PRO A 41 -13.03 -16.35 -2.23
CA PRO A 41 -13.61 -15.89 -0.96
C PRO A 41 -12.68 -16.08 0.25
N ALA A 42 -11.69 -16.97 0.20
CA ALA A 42 -10.96 -17.37 1.38
C ALA A 42 -9.81 -16.41 1.75
N PHE A 43 -9.11 -15.85 0.75
CA PHE A 43 -7.84 -15.16 0.95
C PHE A 43 -7.88 -13.69 0.49
N GLY A 44 -9.07 -13.08 0.53
CA GLY A 44 -9.23 -11.67 0.19
C GLY A 44 -8.90 -10.73 1.36
N PRO A 45 -8.93 -9.41 1.12
CA PRO A 45 -8.69 -8.41 2.17
C PRO A 45 -9.71 -8.46 3.30
N LEU A 46 -11.00 -8.70 3.01
CA LEU A 46 -12.05 -8.68 4.03
C LEU A 46 -11.89 -9.81 5.05
N PRO A 47 -11.66 -11.09 4.68
CA PRO A 47 -11.32 -12.13 5.64
C PRO A 47 -10.06 -11.84 6.46
N SER A 48 -9.16 -11.03 5.94
CA SER A 48 -7.92 -10.62 6.62
C SER A 48 -8.08 -9.44 7.58
N GLY A 49 -9.33 -8.98 7.84
CA GLY A 49 -9.64 -7.97 8.86
C GLY A 49 -9.81 -6.54 8.33
N TYR A 50 -9.87 -6.34 7.01
CA TYR A 50 -10.29 -5.06 6.45
C TYR A 50 -11.83 -5.02 6.33
N ALA A 51 -12.43 -3.92 6.81
CA ALA A 51 -13.88 -3.71 6.66
C ALA A 51 -14.24 -3.20 5.25
N GLU A 52 -13.32 -2.50 4.60
CA GLU A 52 -13.49 -1.97 3.24
C GLU A 52 -12.27 -2.32 2.38
N PHE A 53 -12.54 -2.60 1.10
CA PHE A 53 -11.50 -2.82 0.10
C PHE A 53 -11.86 -2.17 -1.23
N PHE A 54 -10.89 -1.52 -1.87
CA PHE A 54 -10.95 -1.07 -3.25
C PHE A 54 -9.58 -1.22 -3.89
N GLY A 55 -9.48 -1.97 -4.98
CA GLY A 55 -8.23 -2.12 -5.72
C GLY A 55 -8.08 -3.46 -6.43
N PRO A 56 -6.89 -3.72 -7.03
CA PRO A 56 -6.57 -4.99 -7.66
C PRO A 56 -6.18 -6.06 -6.64
N MET A 57 -6.59 -7.30 -6.90
CA MET A 57 -6.19 -8.48 -6.12
C MET A 57 -4.80 -8.97 -6.50
N SER A 58 -4.39 -8.81 -7.75
CA SER A 58 -3.12 -9.30 -8.29
C SER A 58 -1.95 -8.35 -8.02
N GLY A 59 -0.75 -8.79 -8.42
CA GLY A 59 0.50 -8.05 -8.24
C GLY A 59 0.70 -6.87 -9.17
N GLY A 60 -0.03 -6.80 -10.27
CA GLY A 60 0.07 -5.73 -11.25
C GLY A 60 -1.05 -5.79 -12.27
N VAL A 61 -1.55 -4.64 -12.64
CA VAL A 61 -2.61 -4.42 -13.62
C VAL A 61 -2.26 -3.22 -14.49
N ASP A 62 -2.85 -3.16 -15.66
CA ASP A 62 -2.86 -1.97 -16.50
C ASP A 62 -3.60 -0.82 -15.81
N TYR A 63 -3.08 0.40 -15.90
CA TYR A 63 -3.58 1.54 -15.11
C TYR A 63 -4.90 2.13 -15.60
N PHE A 64 -5.40 1.74 -16.78
CA PHE A 64 -6.66 2.23 -17.34
C PHE A 64 -7.68 1.13 -17.56
N THR A 65 -7.25 -0.01 -18.10
CA THR A 65 -8.16 -1.15 -18.31
C THR A 65 -8.36 -1.97 -17.05
N HIS A 66 -7.48 -1.81 -16.06
CA HIS A 66 -7.45 -2.56 -14.81
C HIS A 66 -7.41 -4.07 -15.03
N CYS A 67 -6.78 -4.50 -16.13
CA CYS A 67 -6.65 -5.91 -16.48
C CYS A 67 -5.26 -6.45 -16.12
N THR A 68 -5.22 -7.73 -15.73
CA THR A 68 -3.98 -8.48 -15.53
C THR A 68 -3.30 -8.80 -16.86
N SER A 69 -2.06 -9.32 -16.80
CA SER A 69 -1.33 -9.81 -17.99
C SER A 69 -2.07 -10.92 -18.76
N ALA A 70 -3.00 -11.62 -18.13
CA ALA A 70 -3.85 -12.62 -18.78
C ALA A 70 -5.11 -11.99 -19.42
N GLY A 71 -5.27 -10.68 -19.36
CA GLY A 71 -6.43 -9.96 -19.89
C GLY A 71 -7.69 -10.05 -19.01
N HIS A 72 -7.56 -10.56 -17.79
CA HIS A 72 -8.68 -10.64 -16.86
C HIS A 72 -8.80 -9.29 -16.12
N HIS A 73 -10.02 -8.76 -16.06
CA HIS A 73 -10.32 -7.57 -15.27
C HIS A 73 -10.11 -7.85 -13.79
N ASP A 74 -9.39 -6.97 -13.09
CA ASP A 74 -8.93 -7.17 -11.72
C ASP A 74 -9.03 -5.87 -10.89
N LEU A 75 -10.17 -5.22 -10.95
CA LEU A 75 -10.54 -4.15 -10.03
C LEU A 75 -11.75 -4.59 -9.22
N TYR A 76 -11.68 -4.40 -7.91
CA TYR A 76 -12.70 -4.87 -6.97
C TYR A 76 -13.15 -3.75 -6.04
N LEU A 77 -14.42 -3.82 -5.64
CA LEU A 77 -14.99 -3.09 -4.52
C LEU A 77 -15.53 -4.13 -3.51
N GLY A 78 -14.89 -4.23 -2.36
CA GLY A 78 -15.07 -5.37 -1.47
C GLY A 78 -14.67 -6.67 -2.17
N GLU A 79 -15.57 -7.64 -2.24
CA GLU A 79 -15.36 -8.93 -2.93
C GLU A 79 -15.97 -8.97 -4.34
N GLN A 80 -16.57 -7.87 -4.78
CA GLN A 80 -17.25 -7.80 -6.07
C GLN A 80 -16.34 -7.17 -7.13
N SER A 81 -16.31 -7.79 -8.32
CA SER A 81 -15.68 -7.17 -9.48
C SER A 81 -16.33 -5.80 -9.76
N HIS A 82 -15.52 -4.79 -9.94
CA HIS A 82 -15.95 -3.40 -10.10
C HIS A 82 -15.34 -2.80 -11.36
N THR A 83 -16.13 -2.08 -12.12
CA THR A 83 -15.67 -1.38 -13.32
C THR A 83 -15.78 0.12 -13.08
N GLU A 84 -14.67 0.82 -13.23
CA GLU A 84 -14.59 2.27 -13.11
C GLU A 84 -13.56 2.78 -14.13
N GLU A 85 -13.86 3.87 -14.81
CA GLU A 85 -12.92 4.48 -15.77
C GLU A 85 -12.00 5.46 -15.05
N GLY A 86 -10.72 5.47 -15.44
CA GLY A 86 -9.75 6.42 -14.93
C GLY A 86 -8.37 5.82 -14.75
N TYR A 87 -7.41 6.69 -14.45
CA TYR A 87 -6.05 6.31 -14.13
C TYR A 87 -5.98 5.75 -12.69
N LEU A 88 -5.56 4.52 -12.54
CA LEU A 88 -5.66 3.77 -11.27
C LEU A 88 -5.04 4.53 -10.08
N THR A 89 -3.88 5.18 -10.25
CA THR A 89 -3.25 5.96 -9.18
C THR A 89 -4.16 7.06 -8.65
N ASP A 90 -4.90 7.74 -9.55
CA ASP A 90 -5.83 8.80 -9.18
C ASP A 90 -7.08 8.24 -8.51
N LEU A 91 -7.60 7.11 -9.01
CA LEU A 91 -8.75 6.43 -8.39
C LEU A 91 -8.44 6.01 -6.96
N LEU A 92 -7.25 5.44 -6.72
CA LEU A 92 -6.79 5.05 -5.38
C LEU A 92 -6.65 6.27 -4.46
N SER A 93 -6.05 7.35 -4.97
CA SER A 93 -5.85 8.59 -4.23
C SER A 93 -7.18 9.23 -3.82
N GLN A 94 -8.13 9.33 -4.75
CA GLN A 94 -9.46 9.89 -4.46
C GLN A 94 -10.23 9.04 -3.45
N ARG A 95 -10.17 7.70 -3.58
CA ARG A 95 -10.81 6.79 -2.61
C ARG A 95 -10.21 6.93 -1.21
N ALA A 96 -8.89 7.15 -1.11
CA ALA A 96 -8.23 7.41 0.18
C ALA A 96 -8.70 8.73 0.80
N VAL A 97 -8.80 9.80 0.02
CA VAL A 97 -9.35 11.09 0.45
C VAL A 97 -10.80 10.95 0.91
N ASP A 98 -11.64 10.27 0.13
CA ASP A 98 -13.05 10.04 0.48
C ASP A 98 -13.17 9.22 1.78
N TYR A 99 -12.28 8.24 1.98
CA TYR A 99 -12.25 7.46 3.21
C TYR A 99 -11.95 8.31 4.43
N VAL A 100 -10.86 9.10 4.43
CA VAL A 100 -10.52 9.93 5.60
C VAL A 100 -11.57 11.02 5.86
N ASN A 101 -12.21 11.56 4.81
CA ASN A 101 -13.30 12.52 4.96
C ASN A 101 -14.52 11.88 5.66
N ARG A 102 -14.84 10.63 5.35
CA ARG A 102 -15.90 9.88 6.06
C ARG A 102 -15.50 9.57 7.50
N MET A 103 -14.24 9.21 7.73
CA MET A 103 -13.76 8.92 9.09
C MET A 103 -13.75 10.15 9.98
N ALA A 104 -13.55 11.35 9.43
CA ALA A 104 -13.62 12.60 10.17
C ALA A 104 -15.00 12.88 10.82
N THR A 105 -16.05 12.21 10.35
CA THR A 105 -17.41 12.33 10.90
C THR A 105 -17.77 11.22 11.89
N GLN A 106 -16.81 10.38 12.26
CA GLN A 106 -16.99 9.24 13.17
C GLN A 106 -16.07 9.36 14.39
N ASP A 107 -16.54 8.86 15.52
CA ASP A 107 -15.74 8.87 16.77
C ASP A 107 -14.70 7.73 16.81
N ALA A 108 -14.81 6.73 15.92
CA ALA A 108 -13.91 5.60 15.90
C ALA A 108 -12.57 5.93 15.22
N PRO A 109 -11.44 5.46 15.77
CA PRO A 109 -10.15 5.55 15.08
C PRO A 109 -10.15 4.68 13.81
N PHE A 110 -9.18 4.92 12.92
CA PHE A 110 -9.10 4.16 11.67
C PHE A 110 -7.68 3.69 11.34
N LEU A 111 -7.62 2.62 10.56
CA LEU A 111 -6.46 2.16 9.79
C LEU A 111 -6.79 2.28 8.31
N LEU A 112 -5.98 3.04 7.58
CA LEU A 112 -5.99 3.07 6.12
C LEU A 112 -4.67 2.49 5.60
N SER A 113 -4.73 1.38 4.91
CA SER A 113 -3.63 0.84 4.12
C SER A 113 -3.80 1.30 2.67
N LEU A 114 -2.99 2.28 2.25
CA LEU A 114 -3.00 2.79 0.88
C LEU A 114 -1.83 2.18 0.11
N HIS A 115 -2.13 1.18 -0.73
CA HIS A 115 -1.16 0.39 -1.45
C HIS A 115 -1.16 0.74 -2.94
N TYR A 116 -0.43 1.77 -3.32
CA TYR A 116 -0.28 2.12 -4.73
C TYR A 116 0.36 1.01 -5.55
N THR A 117 -0.10 0.83 -6.77
CA THR A 117 0.61 0.01 -7.77
C THR A 117 1.77 0.78 -8.39
N ALA A 118 1.69 2.11 -8.48
CA ALA A 118 2.75 2.96 -8.99
C ALA A 118 4.01 2.91 -8.08
N PRO A 119 5.22 2.90 -8.67
CA PRO A 119 5.54 2.99 -10.09
C PRO A 119 5.81 1.62 -10.78
N HIS A 120 5.10 0.56 -10.38
CA HIS A 120 5.20 -0.77 -11.02
C HIS A 120 4.81 -0.69 -12.51
N TRP A 121 5.39 -1.55 -13.36
CA TRP A 121 4.96 -1.65 -14.76
C TRP A 121 3.49 -2.15 -14.86
N PRO A 122 2.82 -1.83 -16.01
CA PRO A 122 3.28 -1.07 -17.17
C PRO A 122 3.54 0.39 -16.82
N TRP A 123 4.54 1.02 -17.49
CA TRP A 123 4.87 2.42 -17.21
C TRP A 123 3.93 3.35 -17.96
N GLU A 124 2.87 3.73 -17.30
CA GLU A 124 1.80 4.57 -17.82
C GLU A 124 1.55 5.76 -16.91
N THR A 125 1.48 6.93 -17.51
CA THR A 125 1.10 8.17 -16.83
C THR A 125 -0.37 8.49 -17.12
N ARG A 126 -0.93 9.53 -16.51
CA ARG A 126 -2.30 10.00 -16.78
C ARG A 126 -2.59 10.24 -18.26
N ASP A 127 -1.56 10.58 -19.06
CA ASP A 127 -1.68 10.94 -20.47
C ASP A 127 -1.52 9.72 -21.40
N ASP A 128 -1.22 8.54 -20.87
CA ASP A 128 -0.85 7.36 -21.63
C ASP A 128 -2.04 6.39 -21.87
N GLN A 129 -3.29 6.84 -21.79
CA GLN A 129 -4.46 6.00 -22.03
C GLN A 129 -4.45 5.30 -23.40
N ALA A 130 -3.91 5.99 -24.43
CA ALA A 130 -3.75 5.38 -25.76
C ALA A 130 -2.72 4.25 -25.75
N LEU A 131 -1.63 4.40 -24.99
CA LEU A 131 -0.60 3.36 -24.80
C LEU A 131 -1.17 2.13 -24.11
N SER A 132 -2.04 2.30 -23.14
CA SER A 132 -2.76 1.21 -22.46
C SER A 132 -3.48 0.30 -23.46
N GLN A 133 -4.10 0.88 -24.50
CA GLN A 133 -4.76 0.11 -25.55
C GLN A 133 -3.80 -0.72 -26.42
N GLU A 134 -2.54 -0.29 -26.53
CA GLU A 134 -1.47 -1.03 -27.23
C GLU A 134 -0.85 -2.10 -26.34
N VAL A 135 -0.60 -1.77 -25.07
CA VAL A 135 0.00 -2.68 -24.08
C VAL A 135 -0.92 -3.86 -23.79
N LYS A 136 -2.21 -3.61 -23.56
CA LYS A 136 -3.26 -4.60 -23.25
C LYS A 136 -2.77 -5.64 -22.23
N SER A 137 -2.66 -6.90 -22.64
CA SER A 137 -2.23 -8.01 -21.79
C SER A 137 -0.70 -8.15 -21.66
N ASN A 138 0.10 -7.33 -22.35
CA ASN A 138 1.56 -7.36 -22.23
C ASN A 138 2.07 -6.41 -21.14
N LEU A 139 1.66 -6.65 -19.91
CA LEU A 139 1.98 -5.76 -18.78
C LEU A 139 3.48 -5.67 -18.48
N PHE A 140 4.28 -6.67 -18.82
CA PHE A 140 5.72 -6.61 -18.59
C PHE A 140 6.39 -5.46 -19.33
N HIS A 141 5.81 -5.06 -20.47
CA HIS A 141 6.25 -3.89 -21.24
C HIS A 141 7.78 -3.85 -21.40
N LEU A 142 8.39 -5.00 -21.66
CA LEU A 142 9.85 -5.21 -21.62
C LEU A 142 10.64 -4.26 -22.49
N HIS A 143 10.05 -3.77 -23.57
CA HIS A 143 10.64 -2.83 -24.53
C HIS A 143 10.05 -1.43 -24.45
N GLY A 144 9.10 -1.21 -23.54
CA GLY A 144 8.41 0.06 -23.36
C GLY A 144 8.89 0.83 -22.14
N GLY A 145 8.24 1.97 -21.91
CA GLY A 145 8.56 2.87 -20.84
C GLY A 145 9.88 3.59 -21.02
N ASN A 146 10.09 4.60 -20.22
CA ASN A 146 11.34 5.35 -20.12
C ASN A 146 11.41 6.04 -18.76
N ILE A 147 12.58 6.63 -18.45
CA ILE A 147 12.81 7.31 -17.17
C ILE A 147 11.87 8.51 -16.95
N HIS A 148 11.38 9.14 -18.00
CA HIS A 148 10.46 10.29 -17.86
C HIS A 148 9.06 9.81 -17.45
N GLN A 149 8.55 8.73 -18.05
CA GLN A 149 7.29 8.09 -17.64
C GLN A 149 7.39 7.61 -16.18
N TYR A 150 8.45 6.89 -15.83
CA TYR A 150 8.69 6.41 -14.47
C TYR A 150 8.67 7.56 -13.44
N ARG A 151 9.38 8.65 -13.70
CA ARG A 151 9.39 9.83 -12.83
C ARG A 151 8.01 10.49 -12.73
N ARG A 152 7.26 10.54 -13.82
CA ARG A 152 5.90 11.09 -13.80
C ARG A 152 4.93 10.21 -13.02
N MET A 153 5.05 8.90 -13.08
CA MET A 153 4.25 7.99 -12.25
C MET A 153 4.49 8.24 -10.76
N ILE A 154 5.77 8.39 -10.36
CA ILE A 154 6.12 8.76 -8.97
C ILE A 154 5.52 10.13 -8.61
N HIS A 155 5.61 11.10 -9.51
CA HIS A 155 5.03 12.43 -9.27
C HIS A 155 3.50 12.37 -9.09
N HIS A 156 2.79 11.61 -9.91
CA HIS A 156 1.33 11.43 -9.76
C HIS A 156 0.96 10.74 -8.43
N MET A 157 1.77 9.78 -7.99
CA MET A 157 1.60 9.15 -6.67
C MET A 157 1.84 10.16 -5.54
N ASP A 158 2.90 10.96 -5.63
CA ASP A 158 3.22 12.00 -4.65
C ASP A 158 2.13 13.08 -4.56
N GLU A 159 1.57 13.50 -5.70
CA GLU A 159 0.39 14.38 -5.72
C GLU A 159 -0.80 13.76 -4.98
N GLY A 160 -1.08 12.47 -5.23
CA GLY A 160 -2.16 11.75 -4.53
C GLY A 160 -1.94 11.64 -3.02
N ILE A 161 -0.71 11.43 -2.58
CA ILE A 161 -0.33 11.47 -1.16
C ILE A 161 -0.56 12.90 -0.62
N GLY A 162 -0.19 13.93 -1.40
CA GLY A 162 -0.46 15.32 -1.06
C GLY A 162 -1.95 15.59 -0.82
N TRP A 163 -2.84 15.09 -1.68
CA TRP A 163 -4.31 15.23 -1.49
C TRP A 163 -4.78 14.58 -0.19
N LEU A 164 -4.26 13.40 0.15
CA LEU A 164 -4.59 12.71 1.39
C LEU A 164 -4.13 13.51 2.62
N VAL A 165 -2.89 14.01 2.61
CA VAL A 165 -2.35 14.83 3.71
C VAL A 165 -3.15 16.12 3.89
N GLU A 166 -3.53 16.79 2.80
CA GLU A 166 -4.38 17.99 2.86
C GLU A 166 -5.79 17.68 3.40
N ALA A 167 -6.38 16.54 3.03
CA ALA A 167 -7.67 16.12 3.58
C ALA A 167 -7.57 15.87 5.10
N LEU A 168 -6.55 15.16 5.56
CA LEU A 168 -6.29 14.96 7.00
C LEU A 168 -6.10 16.29 7.74
N ARG A 169 -5.39 17.25 7.14
CA ARG A 169 -5.18 18.59 7.70
C ARG A 169 -6.49 19.37 7.79
N ALA A 170 -7.26 19.39 6.70
CA ALA A 170 -8.53 20.09 6.64
C ALA A 170 -9.56 19.53 7.64
N ASN A 171 -9.49 18.24 7.91
CA ASN A 171 -10.34 17.54 8.87
C ASN A 171 -9.85 17.67 10.34
N GLY A 172 -8.69 18.28 10.58
CA GLY A 172 -8.08 18.37 11.91
C GLY A 172 -7.52 17.04 12.44
N GLN A 173 -7.33 16.05 11.58
CA GLN A 173 -6.86 14.70 11.95
C GLN A 173 -5.35 14.52 11.81
N LEU A 174 -4.67 15.39 11.05
CA LEU A 174 -3.25 15.22 10.68
C LEU A 174 -2.33 15.11 11.91
N ASP A 175 -2.55 15.93 12.92
CA ASP A 175 -1.67 15.98 14.09
C ASP A 175 -1.69 14.68 14.89
N ASN A 176 -2.82 13.98 14.92
CA ASN A 176 -2.98 12.70 15.62
C ASN A 176 -3.13 11.51 14.67
N THR A 177 -2.52 11.57 13.49
CA THR A 177 -2.43 10.46 12.55
C THR A 177 -0.96 10.06 12.39
N LEU A 178 -0.64 8.79 12.69
CA LEU A 178 0.64 8.20 12.32
C LEU A 178 0.59 7.86 10.82
N ILE A 179 1.32 8.61 10.02
CA ILE A 179 1.52 8.35 8.60
C ILE A 179 2.85 7.65 8.43
N VAL A 180 2.84 6.53 7.72
CA VAL A 180 4.02 5.75 7.36
C VAL A 180 4.11 5.65 5.85
N PHE A 181 5.27 5.99 5.29
CA PHE A 181 5.58 5.78 3.88
C PHE A 181 6.75 4.82 3.74
N THR A 182 6.58 3.79 2.91
CA THR A 182 7.61 2.82 2.59
C THR A 182 7.35 2.18 1.23
N SER A 183 8.24 1.30 0.78
CA SER A 183 8.08 0.46 -0.42
C SER A 183 8.12 -1.01 -0.03
N ASP A 184 7.55 -1.87 -0.86
CA ASP A 184 7.52 -3.33 -0.68
C ASP A 184 8.85 -3.99 -1.06
N ASN A 185 9.62 -3.37 -1.96
CA ASN A 185 10.95 -3.83 -2.41
C ASN A 185 11.77 -2.67 -2.98
N GLY A 186 13.04 -2.92 -3.18
CA GLY A 186 13.95 -1.99 -3.86
C GLY A 186 13.58 -1.74 -5.31
N GLY A 187 14.16 -0.71 -5.89
CA GLY A 187 13.84 -0.27 -7.23
C GLY A 187 14.18 -1.29 -8.31
N GLU A 188 13.38 -1.25 -9.37
CA GLU A 188 13.54 -2.06 -10.58
C GLU A 188 14.05 -1.17 -11.74
N ARG A 189 13.78 -1.55 -12.98
CA ARG A 189 14.09 -0.82 -14.20
C ARG A 189 13.70 0.65 -14.09
N PHE A 190 14.54 1.54 -14.53
CA PHE A 190 14.48 3.00 -14.44
C PHE A 190 14.71 3.60 -13.04
N SER A 191 14.80 2.80 -11.99
CA SER A 191 15.22 3.31 -10.69
C SER A 191 16.74 3.39 -10.60
N ASP A 192 17.22 4.25 -9.73
CA ASP A 192 18.63 4.34 -9.37
C ASP A 192 18.82 3.88 -7.92
N ASN A 193 19.38 2.69 -7.73
CA ASN A 193 19.64 2.11 -6.42
C ASN A 193 21.04 2.45 -5.90
N TRP A 194 21.88 3.16 -6.70
CA TRP A 194 23.23 3.55 -6.30
C TRP A 194 23.21 4.34 -4.97
N PRO A 195 24.10 4.08 -4.00
CA PRO A 195 25.27 3.17 -4.05
C PRO A 195 24.95 1.71 -3.68
N LEU A 196 23.72 1.31 -3.54
CA LEU A 196 23.31 -0.03 -3.14
C LEU A 196 23.40 -1.00 -4.32
N VAL A 197 23.92 -2.19 -4.06
CA VAL A 197 24.08 -3.23 -5.09
C VAL A 197 22.74 -3.96 -5.30
N GLY A 198 22.39 -4.25 -6.56
CA GLY A 198 21.20 -4.99 -6.94
C GLY A 198 19.93 -4.16 -7.01
N GLY A 199 18.80 -4.81 -7.08
CA GLY A 199 17.46 -4.22 -7.22
C GLY A 199 16.39 -5.22 -6.88
N LYS A 200 15.16 -4.94 -7.30
CA LYS A 200 14.01 -5.85 -7.11
C LYS A 200 14.37 -7.27 -7.52
N MET A 201 13.97 -8.26 -6.74
CA MET A 201 14.29 -9.69 -6.83
C MET A 201 15.66 -10.10 -6.26
N ASP A 202 16.55 -9.16 -5.95
CA ASP A 202 17.82 -9.46 -5.29
C ASP A 202 17.69 -9.41 -3.77
N LEU A 203 18.50 -10.22 -3.06
CA LEU A 203 18.61 -10.19 -1.61
C LEU A 203 19.74 -9.26 -1.12
N THR A 204 20.31 -8.48 -2.02
CA THR A 204 21.29 -7.44 -1.73
C THR A 204 20.61 -6.13 -1.32
N GLU A 205 21.38 -5.18 -0.78
CA GLU A 205 20.86 -3.91 -0.26
C GLU A 205 19.96 -3.15 -1.26
N GLY A 206 20.30 -3.17 -2.56
CA GLY A 206 19.49 -2.52 -3.58
C GLY A 206 18.09 -3.13 -3.78
N GLY A 207 17.91 -4.39 -3.39
CA GLY A 207 16.62 -5.08 -3.47
C GLY A 207 15.78 -5.03 -2.20
N ILE A 208 16.42 -4.85 -1.03
CA ILE A 208 15.74 -4.96 0.28
C ILE A 208 15.75 -3.66 1.09
N ARG A 209 16.67 -2.73 0.83
CA ARG A 209 16.73 -1.46 1.54
C ARG A 209 15.88 -0.42 0.86
N VAL A 210 14.76 -0.07 1.49
CA VAL A 210 13.73 0.81 0.96
C VAL A 210 13.62 2.11 1.77
N PRO A 211 13.06 3.19 1.20
CA PRO A 211 12.74 4.40 1.95
C PRO A 211 11.78 4.09 3.10
N TRP A 212 11.96 4.82 4.20
CA TRP A 212 11.13 4.67 5.38
C TRP A 212 10.93 6.03 6.05
N ILE A 213 9.70 6.52 6.09
CA ILE A 213 9.34 7.82 6.64
C ILE A 213 8.16 7.64 7.59
N ALA A 214 8.25 8.25 8.78
CA ALA A 214 7.13 8.33 9.72
C ALA A 214 6.82 9.79 10.04
N HIS A 215 5.54 10.12 10.09
CA HIS A 215 5.03 11.45 10.45
C HIS A 215 3.87 11.31 11.43
N TRP A 216 4.02 11.86 12.62
CA TRP A 216 2.98 11.90 13.65
C TRP A 216 3.23 13.09 14.60
N PRO A 217 2.78 14.30 14.28
CA PRO A 217 3.12 15.51 15.01
C PRO A 217 2.81 15.47 16.51
N ALA A 218 1.74 14.79 16.92
CA ALA A 218 1.38 14.66 18.33
C ALA A 218 2.37 13.81 19.15
N ALA A 219 3.24 12.98 18.50
CA ALA A 219 4.08 12.03 19.21
C ALA A 219 5.53 11.97 18.71
N ILE A 220 5.82 12.45 17.50
CA ILE A 220 7.14 12.36 16.85
C ILE A 220 7.61 13.78 16.51
N ARG A 221 8.85 14.11 16.91
CA ARG A 221 9.46 15.39 16.56
C ARG A 221 9.77 15.48 15.08
N ALA A 222 9.45 16.61 14.45
CA ALA A 222 9.77 16.82 13.05
C ALA A 222 11.28 16.96 12.80
N GLY A 223 11.76 16.47 11.64
CA GLY A 223 13.13 16.64 11.18
C GLY A 223 14.15 15.73 11.85
N GLY A 224 13.70 14.75 12.64
CA GLY A 224 14.57 13.71 13.18
C GLY A 224 14.98 12.67 12.15
N ASP A 225 16.14 12.07 12.32
CA ASP A 225 16.59 10.89 11.58
C ASP A 225 17.16 9.84 12.53
N SER A 226 17.18 8.58 12.10
CA SER A 226 17.67 7.49 12.90
C SER A 226 18.43 6.47 12.03
N ALA A 227 19.54 5.98 12.54
CA ALA A 227 20.29 4.87 11.95
C ALA A 227 19.80 3.50 12.42
N GLN A 228 18.67 3.43 13.14
CA GLN A 228 18.06 2.18 13.59
C GLN A 228 17.71 1.30 12.40
N LEU A 229 18.25 0.08 12.38
CA LEU A 229 17.80 -0.93 11.41
C LEU A 229 16.37 -1.32 11.75
N CYS A 230 15.51 -1.35 10.74
CA CYS A 230 14.13 -1.75 10.87
C CYS A 230 13.70 -2.61 9.66
N MET A 231 12.64 -3.38 9.85
CA MET A 231 12.05 -4.26 8.84
C MET A 231 10.54 -3.97 8.74
N THR A 232 9.94 -4.37 7.63
CA THR A 232 8.49 -4.15 7.43
C THR A 232 7.62 -4.79 8.51
N MET A 233 8.05 -5.89 9.12
CA MET A 233 7.34 -6.54 10.23
C MET A 233 7.29 -5.67 11.51
N ASP A 234 8.26 -4.76 11.70
CA ASP A 234 8.29 -3.85 12.84
C ASP A 234 7.13 -2.84 12.82
N TRP A 235 6.55 -2.58 11.64
CA TRP A 235 5.37 -1.72 11.52
C TRP A 235 4.16 -2.28 12.25
N SER A 236 3.89 -3.57 12.13
CA SER A 236 2.76 -4.19 12.82
C SER A 236 2.91 -4.03 14.35
N ALA A 237 4.11 -4.28 14.86
CA ALA A 237 4.42 -4.08 16.29
C ALA A 237 4.28 -2.61 16.70
N THR A 238 4.81 -1.68 15.88
CA THR A 238 4.78 -0.24 16.15
C THR A 238 3.35 0.32 16.11
N MET A 239 2.54 -0.08 15.14
CA MET A 239 1.16 0.40 15.03
C MET A 239 0.27 -0.14 16.15
N LEU A 240 0.45 -1.40 16.54
CA LEU A 240 -0.26 -1.98 17.69
C LEU A 240 0.13 -1.27 19.01
N ASP A 241 1.41 -1.00 19.21
CA ASP A 241 1.91 -0.26 20.38
C ASP A 241 1.37 1.18 20.39
N ALA A 242 1.41 1.87 19.26
CA ALA A 242 0.85 3.22 19.12
C ALA A 242 -0.67 3.27 19.40
N ALA A 243 -1.38 2.20 19.04
CA ALA A 243 -2.81 2.05 19.28
C ALA A 243 -3.15 1.54 20.70
N GLY A 244 -2.16 1.12 21.48
CA GLY A 244 -2.37 0.47 22.78
C GLY A 244 -3.05 -0.91 22.67
N VAL A 245 -2.87 -1.61 21.55
CA VAL A 245 -3.49 -2.91 21.26
C VAL A 245 -2.46 -4.02 21.42
N ALA A 246 -2.79 -5.02 22.22
CA ALA A 246 -1.92 -6.18 22.43
C ALA A 246 -1.84 -7.08 21.19
N ALA A 247 -0.67 -7.69 20.98
CA ALA A 247 -0.54 -8.78 20.03
C ALA A 247 -1.39 -10.00 20.43
N HIS A 248 -1.68 -10.86 19.45
CA HIS A 248 -2.40 -12.10 19.73
C HIS A 248 -1.56 -13.04 20.61
N PRO A 249 -2.09 -13.63 21.69
CA PRO A 249 -1.30 -14.41 22.64
C PRO A 249 -0.64 -15.66 22.05
N ASP A 250 -1.31 -16.30 21.08
CA ASP A 250 -0.81 -17.52 20.43
C ASP A 250 0.04 -17.24 19.17
N TYR A 251 0.11 -15.98 18.74
CA TYR A 251 0.86 -15.56 17.55
C TYR A 251 1.75 -14.37 17.90
N PRO A 252 2.90 -14.60 18.54
CA PRO A 252 3.83 -13.52 18.88
C PRO A 252 4.32 -12.83 17.61
N LEU A 253 4.53 -11.52 17.70
CA LEU A 253 5.06 -10.74 16.59
C LEU A 253 6.56 -11.05 16.40
N ASP A 254 6.99 -11.21 15.15
CA ASP A 254 8.41 -11.31 14.82
C ASP A 254 9.11 -9.93 14.86
N GLY A 255 8.35 -8.86 14.62
CA GLY A 255 8.83 -7.48 14.67
C GLY A 255 8.83 -6.88 16.08
N VAL A 256 9.54 -5.78 16.23
CA VAL A 256 9.62 -5.01 17.47
C VAL A 256 9.01 -3.62 17.27
N SER A 257 8.44 -3.04 18.34
CA SER A 257 7.95 -1.66 18.27
C SER A 257 9.12 -0.67 18.16
N LEU A 258 9.00 0.21 17.18
CA LEU A 258 9.94 1.32 16.95
C LEU A 258 9.44 2.64 17.58
N LEU A 259 8.36 2.60 18.36
CA LEU A 259 7.71 3.81 18.87
C LEU A 259 8.63 4.65 19.74
N SER A 260 9.47 4.02 20.58
CA SER A 260 10.49 4.71 21.38
C SER A 260 11.56 5.37 20.49
N VAL A 261 12.04 4.63 19.48
CA VAL A 261 13.03 5.16 18.52
C VAL A 261 12.48 6.37 17.77
N LEU A 262 11.22 6.32 17.35
CA LEU A 262 10.55 7.41 16.64
C LEU A 262 10.36 8.65 17.51
N ARG A 263 10.12 8.48 18.82
CA ARG A 263 9.98 9.59 19.78
C ARG A 263 11.33 10.23 20.15
N ASP A 264 12.38 9.42 20.17
CA ASP A 264 13.72 9.84 20.57
C ASP A 264 14.59 10.30 19.38
N ALA A 265 14.13 10.07 18.14
CA ALA A 265 14.80 10.52 16.92
C ALA A 265 14.82 12.05 16.85
N GLY A 266 16.01 12.66 16.98
CA GLY A 266 16.18 14.12 16.95
C GLY A 266 17.52 14.60 17.39
#